data_1ad79a30fb9d14ad8474b3020acfe219
#
_entry.id   1ad79a30fb9d14ad8474b3020acfe219
#
_cell.length_a   1.000
_cell.length_b   1.000
_cell.length_c   1.000
_cell.angle_alpha   90.00
_cell.angle_beta   90.00
_cell.angle_gamma   90.00
#
_symmetry.space_group_name_H-M   'P 1'
#
loop_
_entity.id
_entity.type
_entity.pdbx_description
1 polymer ?
#
loop_
_entity_poly.entity_id
_entity_poly.type
_entity_poly.pdbx_seq_one_letter_code
_entity_poly.pdbx_strand_id
1 'polypeptide(L)'
;MFRIGCHISSAGGYLAMAKRAEALGANTFAFFTRNPRGGSAKAIEETDIAAFHAECARAGIDRLVAHAPYTLNPCAAKPNVAEFARMAFSDDLQRMEHTPGQLYNFHPGSHVGQGIDVGIEKIAALLNEVLFPGMTTTVLLETMAGKGSEVGGRFEELRAIIDRVELQAHIGVCLDTCHVWDAGYDIAGDLDGVLAEFDRVIGLGRLHAVHLNNSLNPCGSHKDRHAKLLDGCIPPEALVRVTRHPALAGLPFILETPNDDAGYAQEIAWLRAAQN
;
A
#
# COMPACT_ATOMS: atom_id res chain seq x y z
N MET A 1 0.13 -19.79 -2.64
CA MET A 1 0.76 -19.56 -1.29
C MET A 1 0.12 -18.31 -0.71
N PHE A 2 -0.32 -18.33 0.55
CA PHE A 2 -0.84 -17.16 1.26
C PHE A 2 0.32 -16.27 1.71
N ARG A 3 0.34 -15.00 1.23
CA ARG A 3 1.34 -14.00 1.57
C ARG A 3 0.78 -13.05 2.62
N ILE A 4 1.41 -13.02 3.78
CA ILE A 4 1.02 -12.16 4.90
C ILE A 4 2.24 -11.58 5.58
N GLY A 5 2.19 -10.32 5.92
CA GLY A 5 3.22 -9.60 6.66
C GLY A 5 2.71 -8.30 7.24
N CYS A 6 3.62 -7.47 7.70
CA CYS A 6 3.29 -6.19 8.32
C CYS A 6 4.29 -5.11 7.88
N HIS A 7 4.07 -3.88 8.36
CA HIS A 7 5.00 -2.78 8.17
C HIS A 7 6.24 -2.98 9.05
N ILE A 8 7.44 -3.00 8.43
CA ILE A 8 8.73 -3.23 9.10
C ILE A 8 9.60 -1.98 9.01
N SER A 9 10.24 -1.63 10.12
CA SER A 9 11.17 -0.50 10.16
C SER A 9 12.42 -0.76 9.34
N SER A 10 12.74 0.15 8.41
CA SER A 10 13.97 0.12 7.60
C SER A 10 15.21 0.69 8.32
N ALA A 11 15.08 1.09 9.59
CA ALA A 11 16.17 1.73 10.34
C ALA A 11 17.44 0.87 10.48
N GLY A 12 17.28 -0.46 10.53
CA GLY A 12 18.38 -1.44 10.63
C GLY A 12 19.01 -1.86 9.31
N GLY A 13 18.52 -1.37 8.15
CA GLY A 13 18.93 -1.81 6.82
C GLY A 13 18.07 -2.94 6.24
N TYR A 14 18.40 -3.35 5.03
CA TYR A 14 17.60 -4.30 4.27
C TYR A 14 17.63 -5.72 4.85
N LEU A 15 18.82 -6.24 5.14
CA LEU A 15 18.96 -7.56 5.78
C LEU A 15 18.20 -7.66 7.11
N ALA A 16 18.24 -6.60 7.90
CA ALA A 16 17.53 -6.59 9.19
C ALA A 16 16.01 -6.65 9.01
N MET A 17 15.47 -6.05 7.94
CA MET A 17 14.03 -6.16 7.62
C MET A 17 13.65 -7.60 7.28
N ALA A 18 14.41 -8.29 6.44
CA ALA A 18 14.14 -9.69 6.08
C ALA A 18 14.16 -10.61 7.30
N LYS A 19 15.18 -10.48 8.15
CA LYS A 19 15.28 -11.26 9.40
C LYS A 19 14.12 -11.00 10.36
N ARG A 20 13.71 -9.72 10.47
CA ARG A 20 12.57 -9.36 11.32
C ARG A 20 11.26 -9.92 10.75
N ALA A 21 11.05 -9.87 9.43
CA ALA A 21 9.88 -10.47 8.79
C ALA A 21 9.80 -11.96 9.11
N GLU A 22 10.88 -12.71 8.93
CA GLU A 22 10.95 -14.12 9.25
C GLU A 22 10.62 -14.39 10.72
N ALA A 23 11.21 -13.62 11.64
CA ALA A 23 10.98 -13.77 13.09
C ALA A 23 9.50 -13.54 13.48
N LEU A 24 8.76 -12.71 12.72
CA LEU A 24 7.33 -12.47 12.90
C LEU A 24 6.44 -13.54 12.20
N GLY A 25 7.03 -14.48 11.48
CA GLY A 25 6.29 -15.46 10.67
C GLY A 25 5.74 -14.89 9.37
N ALA A 26 6.21 -13.71 8.95
CA ALA A 26 5.84 -13.07 7.69
C ALA A 26 6.61 -13.65 6.50
N ASN A 27 5.99 -13.69 5.32
CA ASN A 27 6.61 -14.04 4.05
C ASN A 27 6.45 -12.97 2.95
N THR A 28 5.99 -11.82 3.35
CA THR A 28 5.99 -10.53 2.66
C THR A 28 6.06 -9.43 3.71
N PHE A 29 6.34 -8.20 3.34
CA PHE A 29 6.25 -7.07 4.27
C PHE A 29 6.21 -5.74 3.52
N ALA A 30 5.76 -4.68 4.22
CA ALA A 30 5.93 -3.31 3.77
C ALA A 30 7.04 -2.59 4.55
N PHE A 31 7.62 -1.57 3.94
CA PHE A 31 8.64 -0.71 4.57
C PHE A 31 8.65 0.68 3.95
N PHE A 32 9.08 1.68 4.71
CA PHE A 32 9.32 3.01 4.15
C PHE A 32 10.68 3.10 3.49
N THR A 33 10.73 3.61 2.26
CA THR A 33 11.97 3.86 1.50
C THR A 33 12.85 4.93 2.15
N ARG A 34 12.23 5.83 2.93
CA ARG A 34 12.82 6.92 3.69
C ARG A 34 12.10 7.15 5.00
N ASN A 35 12.54 8.12 5.81
CA ASN A 35 11.81 8.49 7.02
C ASN A 35 10.34 8.82 6.66
N PRO A 36 9.34 8.14 7.27
CA PRO A 36 7.92 8.32 6.95
C PRO A 36 7.38 9.73 7.21
N ARG A 37 8.09 10.57 7.98
CA ARG A 37 7.74 11.97 8.22
C ARG A 37 8.39 12.93 7.22
N GLY A 38 8.94 12.43 6.13
CA GLY A 38 9.71 13.19 5.16
C GLY A 38 11.14 13.42 5.63
N GLY A 39 12.08 13.27 4.78
CA GLY A 39 13.48 13.47 5.12
C GLY A 39 14.40 12.75 4.14
N SER A 40 15.70 12.81 4.40
CA SER A 40 16.70 12.11 3.62
C SER A 40 16.53 10.59 3.78
N ALA A 41 16.71 9.86 2.71
CA ALA A 41 16.90 8.42 2.74
C ALA A 41 18.36 8.09 3.07
N LYS A 42 18.60 6.98 3.80
CA LYS A 42 19.95 6.45 4.01
C LYS A 42 20.53 5.96 2.67
N ALA A 43 21.84 6.04 2.53
CA ALA A 43 22.53 5.34 1.44
C ALA A 43 22.21 3.83 1.47
N ILE A 44 22.09 3.24 0.30
CA ILE A 44 21.93 1.79 0.15
C ILE A 44 23.31 1.19 -0.01
N GLU A 45 23.63 0.21 0.84
CA GLU A 45 24.90 -0.49 0.79
C GLU A 45 24.75 -1.78 -0.04
N GLU A 46 25.53 -1.95 -1.08
CA GLU A 46 25.48 -3.11 -1.98
C GLU A 46 25.59 -4.45 -1.24
N THR A 47 26.43 -4.51 -0.19
CA THR A 47 26.59 -5.72 0.63
C THR A 47 25.35 -6.05 1.44
N ASP A 48 24.63 -5.04 1.94
CA ASP A 48 23.37 -5.22 2.67
C ASP A 48 22.26 -5.70 1.74
N ILE A 49 22.17 -5.13 0.53
CA ILE A 49 21.23 -5.57 -0.51
C ILE A 49 21.50 -7.02 -0.94
N ALA A 50 22.75 -7.38 -1.19
CA ALA A 50 23.10 -8.76 -1.57
C ALA A 50 22.72 -9.76 -0.48
N ALA A 51 23.01 -9.43 0.79
CA ALA A 51 22.64 -10.25 1.94
C ALA A 51 21.11 -10.33 2.12
N PHE A 52 20.41 -9.24 1.88
CA PHE A 52 18.94 -9.17 1.90
C PHE A 52 18.30 -10.11 0.87
N HIS A 53 18.76 -10.06 -0.39
CA HIS A 53 18.24 -10.95 -1.43
C HIS A 53 18.46 -12.42 -1.10
N ALA A 54 19.66 -12.77 -0.59
CA ALA A 54 19.94 -14.13 -0.16
C ALA A 54 19.04 -14.59 0.97
N GLU A 55 18.78 -13.72 1.95
CA GLU A 55 17.93 -14.00 3.09
C GLU A 55 16.45 -14.13 2.67
N CYS A 56 15.95 -13.25 1.82
CA CYS A 56 14.58 -13.34 1.29
C CYS A 56 14.38 -14.67 0.52
N ALA A 57 15.33 -15.05 -0.33
CA ALA A 57 15.27 -16.32 -1.05
C ALA A 57 15.27 -17.53 -0.09
N ARG A 58 16.10 -17.49 0.96
CA ARG A 58 16.18 -18.55 1.99
C ARG A 58 14.88 -18.68 2.78
N ALA A 59 14.30 -17.54 3.20
CA ALA A 59 13.12 -17.48 4.07
C ALA A 59 11.79 -17.56 3.29
N GLY A 60 11.83 -17.59 1.96
CA GLY A 60 10.61 -17.58 1.11
C GLY A 60 9.83 -16.27 1.22
N ILE A 61 10.55 -15.14 1.38
CA ILE A 61 9.98 -13.80 1.42
C ILE A 61 9.99 -13.24 0.01
N ASP A 62 8.82 -12.85 -0.49
CA ASP A 62 8.65 -12.25 -1.81
C ASP A 62 7.55 -11.18 -1.83
N ARG A 63 7.38 -10.50 -2.97
CA ARG A 63 6.30 -9.51 -3.18
C ARG A 63 6.26 -8.41 -2.12
N LEU A 64 7.37 -7.69 -1.98
CA LEU A 64 7.50 -6.60 -1.03
C LEU A 64 6.71 -5.37 -1.47
N VAL A 65 6.22 -4.60 -0.50
CA VAL A 65 5.49 -3.36 -0.72
C VAL A 65 6.26 -2.22 -0.04
N ALA A 66 7.04 -1.46 -0.80
CA ALA A 66 7.58 -0.21 -0.26
C ALA A 66 6.46 0.83 -0.15
N HIS A 67 6.54 1.71 0.83
CA HIS A 67 5.54 2.76 1.04
C HIS A 67 6.20 4.14 0.99
N ALA A 68 5.55 5.07 0.29
CA ALA A 68 5.91 6.46 0.29
C ALA A 68 5.77 7.10 1.69
N PRO A 69 6.53 8.14 2.02
CA PRO A 69 6.36 8.84 3.29
C PRO A 69 4.97 9.50 3.40
N TYR A 70 4.39 9.54 4.59
CA TYR A 70 3.07 10.16 4.85
C TYR A 70 2.99 11.64 4.47
N THR A 71 4.12 12.32 4.40
CA THR A 71 4.20 13.73 4.02
C THR A 71 4.19 13.96 2.52
N LEU A 72 4.26 12.90 1.72
CA LEU A 72 4.19 12.97 0.27
C LEU A 72 2.74 13.30 -0.14
N ASN A 73 2.55 14.45 -0.79
CA ASN A 73 1.25 14.87 -1.32
C ASN A 73 1.40 15.30 -2.78
N PRO A 74 1.15 14.41 -3.75
CA PRO A 74 1.30 14.68 -5.18
C PRO A 74 0.43 15.82 -5.68
N CYS A 75 -0.76 16.00 -5.09
CA CYS A 75 -1.70 17.05 -5.52
C CYS A 75 -1.67 18.31 -4.64
N ALA A 76 -0.57 18.53 -3.92
CA ALA A 76 -0.44 19.71 -3.05
C ALA A 76 -0.66 21.04 -3.79
N ALA A 77 -1.31 21.98 -3.09
CA ALA A 77 -1.47 23.36 -3.58
C ALA A 77 -0.18 24.18 -3.41
N LYS A 78 0.60 23.89 -2.37
CA LYS A 78 1.83 24.63 -2.04
C LYS A 78 3.01 24.14 -2.88
N PRO A 79 3.73 25.03 -3.61
CA PRO A 79 4.82 24.64 -4.51
C PRO A 79 5.93 23.83 -3.83
N ASN A 80 6.33 24.20 -2.62
CA ASN A 80 7.37 23.49 -1.88
C ASN A 80 6.97 22.06 -1.47
N VAL A 81 5.68 21.81 -1.23
CA VAL A 81 5.17 20.46 -0.92
C VAL A 81 5.09 19.62 -2.19
N ALA A 82 4.65 20.20 -3.31
CA ALA A 82 4.64 19.55 -4.61
C ALA A 82 6.07 19.20 -5.07
N GLU A 83 7.03 20.12 -4.91
CA GLU A 83 8.44 19.87 -5.25
C GLU A 83 9.05 18.77 -4.38
N PHE A 84 8.74 18.75 -3.08
CA PHE A 84 9.17 17.65 -2.20
C PHE A 84 8.58 16.31 -2.68
N ALA A 85 7.28 16.28 -3.03
CA ALA A 85 6.65 15.07 -3.54
C ALA A 85 7.34 14.55 -4.81
N ARG A 86 7.65 15.44 -5.77
CA ARG A 86 8.37 15.12 -6.99
C ARG A 86 9.75 14.54 -6.72
N MET A 87 10.54 15.23 -5.91
CA MET A 87 11.91 14.82 -5.57
C MET A 87 11.92 13.48 -4.82
N ALA A 88 11.07 13.33 -3.81
CA ALA A 88 11.01 12.12 -2.99
C ALA A 88 10.55 10.91 -3.80
N PHE A 89 9.52 11.09 -4.63
CA PHE A 89 8.98 10.01 -5.48
C PHE A 89 10.02 9.54 -6.50
N SER A 90 10.68 10.48 -7.20
CA SER A 90 11.72 10.15 -8.18
C SER A 90 12.88 9.39 -7.53
N ASP A 91 13.39 9.85 -6.37
CA ASP A 91 14.46 9.17 -5.64
C ASP A 91 14.01 7.78 -5.14
N ASP A 92 12.79 7.67 -4.61
CA ASP A 92 12.25 6.40 -4.14
C ASP A 92 12.14 5.35 -5.26
N LEU A 93 11.69 5.73 -6.45
CA LEU A 93 11.64 4.81 -7.58
C LEU A 93 13.03 4.32 -8.02
N GLN A 94 14.03 5.20 -8.02
CA GLN A 94 15.42 4.78 -8.28
C GLN A 94 15.93 3.80 -7.21
N ARG A 95 15.57 4.04 -5.94
CA ARG A 95 15.93 3.16 -4.83
C ARG A 95 15.26 1.79 -4.93
N MET A 96 14.04 1.74 -5.44
CA MET A 96 13.31 0.49 -5.63
C MET A 96 13.95 -0.44 -6.66
N GLU A 97 14.74 0.08 -7.59
CA GLU A 97 15.48 -0.75 -8.56
C GLU A 97 16.61 -1.59 -7.92
N HIS A 98 16.97 -1.34 -6.64
CA HIS A 98 17.79 -2.27 -5.85
C HIS A 98 17.01 -3.51 -5.36
N THR A 99 15.67 -3.47 -5.42
CA THR A 99 14.77 -4.59 -5.15
C THR A 99 13.85 -4.81 -6.35
N PRO A 100 14.37 -5.29 -7.48
CA PRO A 100 13.66 -5.30 -8.76
C PRO A 100 12.37 -6.13 -8.70
N GLY A 101 11.34 -5.66 -9.44
CA GLY A 101 10.06 -6.35 -9.55
C GLY A 101 9.14 -6.23 -8.34
N GLN A 102 9.48 -5.35 -7.38
CA GLN A 102 8.66 -5.12 -6.19
C GLN A 102 7.64 -3.99 -6.39
N LEU A 103 6.84 -3.72 -5.37
CA LEU A 103 5.73 -2.79 -5.39
C LEU A 103 6.08 -1.51 -4.61
N TYR A 104 5.65 -0.35 -5.10
CA TYR A 104 5.78 0.93 -4.41
C TYR A 104 4.41 1.58 -4.25
N ASN A 105 3.91 1.60 -3.03
CA ASN A 105 2.58 2.12 -2.68
C ASN A 105 2.66 3.58 -2.22
N PHE A 106 1.67 4.38 -2.57
CA PHE A 106 1.54 5.75 -2.08
C PHE A 106 0.08 6.18 -1.96
N HIS A 107 -0.19 7.06 -1.01
CA HIS A 107 -1.48 7.76 -0.91
C HIS A 107 -1.58 8.79 -2.04
N PRO A 108 -2.65 8.81 -2.84
CA PRO A 108 -2.85 9.82 -3.89
C PRO A 108 -2.78 11.27 -3.38
N GLY A 109 -3.04 11.48 -2.08
CA GLY A 109 -2.92 12.75 -1.40
C GLY A 109 -4.23 13.51 -1.26
N SER A 110 -4.11 14.80 -0.94
CA SER A 110 -5.26 15.68 -0.69
C SER A 110 -5.17 16.94 -1.52
N HIS A 111 -6.27 17.26 -2.23
CA HIS A 111 -6.32 18.43 -3.12
C HIS A 111 -6.48 19.79 -2.39
N VAL A 112 -6.75 19.76 -1.08
CA VAL A 112 -6.79 20.94 -0.17
C VAL A 112 -7.54 22.13 -0.80
N GLY A 113 -8.81 21.93 -1.16
CA GLY A 113 -9.70 22.97 -1.69
C GLY A 113 -9.53 23.31 -3.17
N GLN A 114 -8.57 22.70 -3.90
CA GLN A 114 -8.39 22.94 -5.34
C GLN A 114 -9.46 22.26 -6.22
N GLY A 115 -10.18 21.29 -5.68
CA GLY A 115 -11.13 20.42 -6.38
C GLY A 115 -10.53 19.08 -6.79
N ILE A 116 -11.39 18.07 -6.90
CA ILE A 116 -10.99 16.68 -7.17
C ILE A 116 -10.31 16.55 -8.55
N ASP A 117 -10.82 17.20 -9.58
CA ASP A 117 -10.27 17.13 -10.94
C ASP A 117 -8.84 17.66 -11.00
N VAL A 118 -8.58 18.80 -10.32
CA VAL A 118 -7.23 19.37 -10.21
C VAL A 118 -6.30 18.42 -9.44
N GLY A 119 -6.81 17.75 -8.39
CA GLY A 119 -6.06 16.73 -7.67
C GLY A 119 -5.65 15.58 -8.57
N ILE A 120 -6.58 15.03 -9.33
CA ILE A 120 -6.35 13.93 -10.29
C ILE A 120 -5.32 14.32 -11.36
N GLU A 121 -5.46 15.51 -11.95
CA GLU A 121 -4.52 16.02 -12.96
C GLU A 121 -3.09 16.15 -12.41
N LYS A 122 -2.93 16.69 -11.21
CA LYS A 122 -1.62 16.85 -10.58
C LYS A 122 -0.96 15.51 -10.25
N ILE A 123 -1.73 14.54 -9.75
CA ILE A 123 -1.21 13.19 -9.47
C ILE A 123 -0.74 12.54 -10.76
N ALA A 124 -1.55 12.56 -11.81
CA ALA A 124 -1.20 11.98 -13.10
C ALA A 124 0.02 12.69 -13.73
N ALA A 125 0.09 14.02 -13.64
CA ALA A 125 1.23 14.79 -14.12
C ALA A 125 2.53 14.41 -13.40
N LEU A 126 2.50 14.27 -12.06
CA LEU A 126 3.65 13.79 -11.29
C LEU A 126 4.06 12.39 -11.73
N LEU A 127 3.11 11.46 -11.88
CA LEU A 127 3.41 10.10 -12.31
C LEU A 127 4.05 10.08 -13.70
N ASN A 128 3.55 10.89 -14.65
CA ASN A 128 4.14 11.02 -15.99
C ASN A 128 5.56 11.62 -15.98
N GLU A 129 5.89 12.42 -14.96
CA GLU A 129 7.24 12.98 -14.80
C GLU A 129 8.23 11.99 -14.17
N VAL A 130 7.77 11.17 -13.19
CA VAL A 130 8.68 10.35 -12.38
C VAL A 130 8.80 8.90 -12.84
N LEU A 131 7.81 8.38 -13.56
CA LEU A 131 7.90 7.04 -14.15
C LEU A 131 8.88 7.07 -15.33
N PHE A 132 9.66 6.00 -15.48
CA PHE A 132 10.65 5.92 -16.54
C PHE A 132 10.60 4.56 -17.27
N PRO A 133 10.90 4.54 -18.58
CA PRO A 133 10.92 3.30 -19.35
C PRO A 133 11.96 2.31 -18.79
N GLY A 134 11.55 1.04 -18.69
CA GLY A 134 12.42 -0.03 -18.22
C GLY A 134 12.53 -0.19 -16.72
N MET A 135 11.86 0.64 -15.92
CA MET A 135 11.71 0.39 -14.49
C MET A 135 11.06 -0.97 -14.23
N THR A 136 11.46 -1.62 -13.15
CA THR A 136 10.91 -2.94 -12.78
C THR A 136 9.80 -2.84 -11.72
N THR A 137 9.73 -1.71 -11.04
CA THR A 137 8.79 -1.42 -9.96
C THR A 137 7.39 -1.17 -10.49
N THR A 138 6.36 -1.76 -9.85
CA THR A 138 4.97 -1.38 -10.06
C THR A 138 4.54 -0.38 -8.98
N VAL A 139 4.06 0.78 -9.41
CA VAL A 139 3.59 1.85 -8.52
C VAL A 139 2.11 1.64 -8.22
N LEU A 140 1.74 1.66 -6.94
CA LEU A 140 0.37 1.41 -6.49
C LEU A 140 -0.28 2.69 -5.96
N LEU A 141 -1.42 3.03 -6.55
CA LEU A 141 -2.36 3.98 -5.98
C LEU A 141 -3.12 3.28 -4.85
N GLU A 142 -3.06 3.81 -3.65
CA GLU A 142 -3.84 3.27 -2.54
C GLU A 142 -5.28 3.76 -2.59
N THR A 143 -6.24 2.87 -2.28
CA THR A 143 -7.63 3.29 -2.01
C THR A 143 -7.66 4.08 -0.72
N MET A 144 -8.40 5.20 -0.69
CA MET A 144 -8.46 6.12 0.43
C MET A 144 -9.84 6.15 1.08
N ALA A 145 -9.91 6.61 2.33
CA ALA A 145 -11.16 6.73 3.09
C ALA A 145 -12.07 7.87 2.61
N GLY A 146 -11.59 8.75 1.73
CA GLY A 146 -12.33 9.94 1.29
C GLY A 146 -12.46 10.99 2.39
N LYS A 147 -11.51 11.07 3.30
CA LYS A 147 -11.49 12.01 4.42
C LYS A 147 -11.16 13.43 3.93
N GLY A 148 -12.09 14.34 4.15
CA GLY A 148 -11.88 15.75 3.80
C GLY A 148 -11.70 15.97 2.30
N SER A 149 -10.47 16.21 1.86
CA SER A 149 -10.11 16.48 0.45
C SER A 149 -9.17 15.41 -0.13
N GLU A 150 -9.15 14.23 0.45
CA GLU A 150 -8.39 13.09 -0.08
C GLU A 150 -8.89 12.71 -1.48
N VAL A 151 -7.94 12.32 -2.34
CA VAL A 151 -8.20 11.75 -3.66
C VAL A 151 -8.04 10.22 -3.57
N GLY A 152 -8.92 9.48 -4.22
CA GLY A 152 -8.88 8.00 -4.20
C GLY A 152 -9.89 7.36 -3.24
N GLY A 153 -10.83 8.15 -2.70
CA GLY A 153 -11.97 7.65 -1.92
C GLY A 153 -13.00 6.91 -2.77
N ARG A 154 -12.95 7.06 -4.09
CA ARG A 154 -13.79 6.34 -5.04
C ARG A 154 -12.93 5.66 -6.10
N PHE A 155 -13.36 4.49 -6.54
CA PHE A 155 -12.64 3.74 -7.59
C PHE A 155 -12.54 4.53 -8.90
N GLU A 156 -13.56 5.34 -9.25
CA GLU A 156 -13.54 6.22 -10.42
C GLU A 156 -12.43 7.26 -10.37
N GLU A 157 -12.07 7.76 -9.19
CA GLU A 157 -10.98 8.73 -9.02
C GLU A 157 -9.63 8.08 -9.33
N LEU A 158 -9.38 6.85 -8.83
CA LEU A 158 -8.19 6.07 -9.15
C LEU A 158 -8.14 5.74 -10.64
N ARG A 159 -9.25 5.33 -11.23
CA ARG A 159 -9.36 5.09 -12.67
C ARG A 159 -9.04 6.34 -13.48
N ALA A 160 -9.56 7.49 -13.07
CA ALA A 160 -9.31 8.75 -13.75
C ALA A 160 -7.83 9.19 -13.70
N ILE A 161 -7.10 8.85 -12.62
CA ILE A 161 -5.64 9.03 -12.55
C ILE A 161 -4.96 8.09 -13.53
N ILE A 162 -5.27 6.78 -13.48
CA ILE A 162 -4.67 5.75 -14.33
C ILE A 162 -4.81 6.09 -15.81
N ASP A 163 -6.00 6.55 -16.23
CA ASP A 163 -6.27 6.89 -17.65
C ASP A 163 -5.43 8.06 -18.17
N ARG A 164 -4.87 8.90 -17.29
CA ARG A 164 -4.01 10.03 -17.64
C ARG A 164 -2.52 9.73 -17.56
N VAL A 165 -2.14 8.53 -17.11
CA VAL A 165 -0.73 8.11 -17.02
C VAL A 165 -0.30 7.46 -18.34
N GLU A 166 0.85 7.89 -18.89
CA GLU A 166 1.39 7.38 -20.14
C GLU A 166 1.94 5.95 -19.98
N LEU A 167 2.69 5.69 -18.93
CA LEU A 167 3.27 4.38 -18.61
C LEU A 167 2.34 3.53 -17.72
N GLN A 168 1.10 3.35 -18.15
CA GLN A 168 0.04 2.65 -17.40
C GLN A 168 0.40 1.22 -16.99
N ALA A 169 1.29 0.55 -17.74
CA ALA A 169 1.73 -0.80 -17.40
C ALA A 169 2.46 -0.90 -16.06
N HIS A 170 3.00 0.22 -15.58
CA HIS A 170 3.67 0.32 -14.28
C HIS A 170 2.75 0.80 -13.14
N ILE A 171 1.44 0.99 -13.40
CA ILE A 171 0.48 1.45 -12.40
C ILE A 171 -0.48 0.33 -12.01
N GLY A 172 -0.57 0.09 -10.72
CA GLY A 172 -1.54 -0.78 -10.08
C GLY A 172 -2.28 -0.08 -8.94
N VAL A 173 -2.98 -0.86 -8.14
CA VAL A 173 -3.75 -0.39 -6.98
C VAL A 173 -3.42 -1.26 -5.77
N CYS A 174 -3.34 -0.64 -4.60
CA CYS A 174 -3.38 -1.27 -3.30
C CYS A 174 -4.77 -1.02 -2.69
N LEU A 175 -5.48 -2.08 -2.32
CA LEU A 175 -6.76 -1.97 -1.64
C LEU A 175 -6.52 -2.03 -0.13
N ASP A 176 -6.81 -0.94 0.59
CA ASP A 176 -6.82 -0.93 2.05
C ASP A 176 -8.24 -1.21 2.56
N THR A 177 -8.39 -2.25 3.39
CA THR A 177 -9.70 -2.68 3.90
C THR A 177 -10.34 -1.69 4.86
N CYS A 178 -9.55 -0.96 5.66
CA CYS A 178 -10.04 0.13 6.50
C CYS A 178 -10.51 1.32 5.63
N HIS A 179 -9.71 1.68 4.62
CA HIS A 179 -10.03 2.83 3.78
C HIS A 179 -11.29 2.60 2.95
N VAL A 180 -11.42 1.45 2.27
CA VAL A 180 -12.65 1.19 1.49
C VAL A 180 -13.88 1.07 2.39
N TRP A 181 -13.74 0.46 3.58
CA TRP A 181 -14.82 0.42 4.58
C TRP A 181 -15.23 1.83 5.02
N ASP A 182 -14.28 2.66 5.37
CA ASP A 182 -14.53 4.05 5.79
C ASP A 182 -15.07 4.91 4.63
N ALA A 183 -14.71 4.59 3.37
CA ALA A 183 -15.27 5.22 2.17
C ALA A 183 -16.71 4.79 1.84
N GLY A 184 -17.21 3.73 2.48
CA GLY A 184 -18.59 3.26 2.32
C GLY A 184 -18.76 1.99 1.49
N TYR A 185 -17.66 1.33 1.09
CA TYR A 185 -17.69 0.01 0.46
C TYR A 185 -17.85 -1.08 1.53
N ASP A 186 -19.01 -1.72 1.58
CA ASP A 186 -19.35 -2.73 2.61
C ASP A 186 -18.68 -4.08 2.34
N ILE A 187 -17.38 -4.18 2.61
CA ILE A 187 -16.61 -5.44 2.48
C ILE A 187 -17.05 -6.51 3.50
N ALA A 188 -17.83 -6.15 4.51
CA ALA A 188 -18.35 -7.10 5.48
C ALA A 188 -19.68 -7.75 5.03
N GLY A 189 -20.56 -6.99 4.45
CA GLY A 189 -21.86 -7.47 3.98
C GLY A 189 -21.86 -7.92 2.52
N ASP A 190 -21.05 -7.29 1.66
CA ASP A 190 -21.05 -7.53 0.20
C ASP A 190 -19.65 -7.44 -0.43
N LEU A 191 -18.74 -8.30 0.01
CA LEU A 191 -17.37 -8.33 -0.56
C LEU A 191 -17.37 -8.59 -2.08
N ASP A 192 -18.20 -9.54 -2.54
CA ASP A 192 -18.29 -9.88 -3.96
C ASP A 192 -18.76 -8.68 -4.80
N GLY A 193 -19.76 -7.93 -4.33
CA GLY A 193 -20.24 -6.71 -4.99
C GLY A 193 -19.17 -5.61 -5.03
N VAL A 194 -18.44 -5.40 -3.94
CA VAL A 194 -17.32 -4.43 -3.89
C VAL A 194 -16.23 -4.81 -4.90
N LEU A 195 -15.84 -6.08 -4.95
CA LEU A 195 -14.81 -6.55 -5.89
C LEU A 195 -15.30 -6.52 -7.34
N ALA A 196 -16.60 -6.80 -7.59
CA ALA A 196 -17.20 -6.66 -8.91
C ALA A 196 -17.23 -5.19 -9.39
N GLU A 197 -17.53 -4.25 -8.47
CA GLU A 197 -17.43 -2.82 -8.77
C GLU A 197 -15.99 -2.40 -9.06
N PHE A 198 -15.03 -2.85 -8.26
CA PHE A 198 -13.61 -2.61 -8.52
C PHE A 198 -13.19 -3.14 -9.89
N ASP A 199 -13.60 -4.36 -10.25
CA ASP A 199 -13.29 -4.96 -11.56
C ASP A 199 -13.91 -4.16 -12.70
N ARG A 200 -15.15 -3.75 -12.57
CA ARG A 200 -15.85 -2.95 -13.58
C ARG A 200 -15.21 -1.59 -13.80
N VAL A 201 -14.73 -0.93 -12.75
CA VAL A 201 -14.19 0.45 -12.82
C VAL A 201 -12.72 0.46 -13.15
N ILE A 202 -11.91 -0.36 -12.46
CA ILE A 202 -10.44 -0.34 -12.53
C ILE A 202 -9.91 -1.57 -13.26
N GLY A 203 -10.49 -2.74 -13.01
CA GLY A 203 -10.01 -4.05 -13.42
C GLY A 203 -9.21 -4.75 -12.32
N LEU A 204 -9.61 -5.98 -11.95
CA LEU A 204 -8.91 -6.79 -10.93
C LEU A 204 -7.45 -7.09 -11.29
N GLY A 205 -7.11 -7.11 -12.58
CA GLY A 205 -5.73 -7.26 -13.04
C GLY A 205 -4.77 -6.14 -12.59
N ARG A 206 -5.31 -5.01 -12.12
CA ARG A 206 -4.51 -3.89 -11.56
C ARG A 206 -4.38 -3.93 -10.03
N LEU A 207 -5.06 -4.85 -9.35
CA LEU A 207 -4.94 -5.01 -7.91
C LEU A 207 -3.71 -5.87 -7.59
N HIS A 208 -2.71 -5.29 -6.95
CA HIS A 208 -1.42 -5.94 -6.72
C HIS A 208 -1.07 -6.13 -5.25
N ALA A 209 -1.75 -5.45 -4.34
CA ALA A 209 -1.55 -5.59 -2.89
C ALA A 209 -2.84 -5.29 -2.13
N VAL A 210 -2.92 -5.81 -0.91
CA VAL A 210 -3.99 -5.49 0.04
C VAL A 210 -3.36 -5.05 1.35
N HIS A 211 -3.68 -3.85 1.82
CA HIS A 211 -3.49 -3.49 3.22
C HIS A 211 -4.67 -4.04 4.02
N LEU A 212 -4.39 -4.97 4.91
CA LEU A 212 -5.42 -5.69 5.66
C LEU A 212 -5.52 -5.09 7.07
N ASN A 213 -6.39 -4.13 7.23
CA ASN A 213 -6.60 -3.38 8.45
C ASN A 213 -8.06 -3.44 8.87
N ASN A 214 -8.33 -3.43 10.19
CA ASN A 214 -9.67 -3.16 10.69
C ASN A 214 -9.86 -1.64 10.90
N SER A 215 -11.08 -1.18 11.05
CA SER A 215 -11.40 0.22 11.31
C SER A 215 -12.00 0.42 12.70
N LEU A 216 -11.63 1.51 13.39
CA LEU A 216 -12.27 1.95 14.62
C LEU A 216 -13.69 2.53 14.40
N ASN A 217 -14.10 2.69 13.14
CA ASN A 217 -15.30 3.41 12.79
C ASN A 217 -16.29 2.53 12.00
N PRO A 218 -17.59 2.87 12.00
CA PRO A 218 -18.56 2.20 11.14
C PRO A 218 -18.33 2.52 9.66
N CYS A 219 -18.90 1.67 8.79
CA CYS A 219 -18.85 1.84 7.35
C CYS A 219 -19.33 3.24 6.92
N GLY A 220 -18.62 3.86 5.97
CA GLY A 220 -18.97 5.18 5.44
C GLY A 220 -18.62 6.36 6.37
N SER A 221 -17.75 6.17 7.34
CA SER A 221 -17.40 7.21 8.32
C SER A 221 -16.46 8.29 7.80
N HIS A 222 -15.68 8.02 6.74
CA HIS A 222 -14.64 8.89 6.17
C HIS A 222 -13.59 9.36 7.21
N LYS A 223 -13.06 8.42 8.03
CA LYS A 223 -12.18 8.75 9.17
C LYS A 223 -10.73 8.29 9.03
N ASP A 224 -10.49 7.13 8.45
CA ASP A 224 -9.17 6.55 8.37
C ASP A 224 -8.53 6.41 9.77
N ARG A 225 -8.94 5.36 10.49
CA ARG A 225 -8.41 5.02 11.80
C ARG A 225 -8.30 3.51 11.92
N HIS A 226 -7.10 2.99 11.71
CA HIS A 226 -6.82 1.56 11.80
C HIS A 226 -7.05 1.04 13.23
N ALA A 227 -7.68 -0.11 13.31
CA ALA A 227 -7.81 -0.93 14.52
C ALA A 227 -7.03 -2.23 14.35
N LYS A 228 -6.77 -2.91 15.45
CA LYS A 228 -6.31 -4.31 15.40
C LYS A 228 -7.38 -5.18 14.75
N LEU A 229 -6.97 -6.28 14.13
CA LEU A 229 -7.90 -7.11 13.35
C LEU A 229 -9.12 -7.59 14.16
N LEU A 230 -8.94 -7.84 15.45
CA LEU A 230 -10.01 -8.35 16.33
C LEU A 230 -10.78 -7.26 17.10
N ASP A 231 -10.32 -6.00 17.06
CA ASP A 231 -10.81 -4.94 17.95
C ASP A 231 -11.53 -3.80 17.21
N GLY A 232 -11.88 -3.97 15.92
CA GLY A 232 -12.50 -2.92 15.10
C GLY A 232 -13.97 -3.15 14.78
N CYS A 233 -14.51 -2.29 13.91
CA CYS A 233 -15.90 -2.33 13.45
C CYS A 233 -16.12 -3.30 12.28
N ILE A 234 -15.08 -3.70 11.56
CA ILE A 234 -15.18 -4.75 10.54
C ILE A 234 -15.16 -6.10 11.27
N PRO A 235 -16.18 -6.96 11.11
CA PRO A 235 -16.17 -8.28 11.75
C PRO A 235 -14.93 -9.07 11.36
N PRO A 236 -14.20 -9.71 12.31
CA PRO A 236 -12.98 -10.45 12.00
C PRO A 236 -13.15 -11.54 10.94
N GLU A 237 -14.30 -12.20 10.90
CA GLU A 237 -14.66 -13.18 9.88
C GLU A 237 -14.78 -12.57 8.47
N ALA A 238 -15.10 -11.28 8.36
CA ALA A 238 -15.10 -10.58 7.08
C ALA A 238 -13.66 -10.37 6.57
N LEU A 239 -12.73 -9.99 7.45
CA LEU A 239 -11.31 -9.88 7.11
C LEU A 239 -10.71 -11.25 6.71
N VAL A 240 -11.14 -12.34 7.37
CA VAL A 240 -10.76 -13.70 6.94
C VAL A 240 -11.33 -14.00 5.55
N ARG A 241 -12.59 -13.64 5.25
CA ARG A 241 -13.16 -13.81 3.89
C ARG A 241 -12.36 -13.05 2.84
N VAL A 242 -11.91 -11.82 3.13
CA VAL A 242 -11.02 -11.06 2.24
C VAL A 242 -9.76 -11.86 1.92
N THR A 243 -9.08 -12.45 2.92
CA THR A 243 -7.85 -13.22 2.69
C THR A 243 -8.06 -14.53 1.93
N ARG A 244 -9.27 -15.06 1.92
CA ARG A 244 -9.64 -16.32 1.25
C ARG A 244 -10.30 -16.10 -0.11
N HIS A 245 -10.60 -14.86 -0.47
CA HIS A 245 -11.32 -14.59 -1.71
C HIS A 245 -10.48 -14.96 -2.94
N PRO A 246 -11.01 -15.75 -3.90
CA PRO A 246 -10.24 -16.24 -5.04
C PRO A 246 -9.63 -15.14 -5.91
N ALA A 247 -10.33 -14.00 -6.09
CA ALA A 247 -9.83 -12.87 -6.85
C ALA A 247 -8.61 -12.17 -6.20
N LEU A 248 -8.37 -12.39 -4.90
CA LEU A 248 -7.25 -11.83 -4.14
C LEU A 248 -6.14 -12.85 -3.89
N ALA A 249 -6.30 -14.07 -4.42
CA ALA A 249 -5.36 -15.15 -4.20
C ALA A 249 -3.96 -14.79 -4.75
N GLY A 250 -2.94 -14.97 -3.91
CA GLY A 250 -1.55 -14.73 -4.28
C GLY A 250 -1.09 -13.27 -4.17
N LEU A 251 -1.97 -12.33 -3.82
CA LEU A 251 -1.57 -10.97 -3.48
C LEU A 251 -0.86 -10.92 -2.12
N PRO A 252 0.06 -9.97 -1.90
CA PRO A 252 0.59 -9.68 -0.58
C PRO A 252 -0.47 -8.97 0.27
N PHE A 253 -0.73 -9.50 1.46
CA PHE A 253 -1.53 -8.87 2.51
C PHE A 253 -0.60 -8.25 3.54
N ILE A 254 -0.75 -6.96 3.79
CA ILE A 254 0.10 -6.18 4.70
C ILE A 254 -0.75 -5.64 5.85
N LEU A 255 -0.30 -5.90 7.07
CA LEU A 255 -0.90 -5.34 8.29
C LEU A 255 -0.25 -4.00 8.62
N GLU A 256 -1.08 -2.99 8.83
CA GLU A 256 -0.69 -1.68 9.36
C GLU A 256 -1.45 -1.37 10.66
N THR A 257 -1.92 -2.41 11.30
CA THR A 257 -2.65 -2.37 12.57
C THR A 257 -1.77 -1.76 13.67
N PRO A 258 -2.35 -1.08 14.69
CA PRO A 258 -1.58 -0.44 15.75
C PRO A 258 -1.01 -1.46 16.74
N ASN A 259 -0.06 -2.26 16.28
CA ASN A 259 0.60 -3.33 17.02
C ASN A 259 2.10 -3.08 17.22
N ASP A 260 2.64 -3.72 18.24
CA ASP A 260 4.06 -4.03 18.35
C ASP A 260 4.39 -5.38 17.65
N ASP A 261 5.63 -5.81 17.68
CA ASP A 261 6.08 -7.06 17.06
C ASP A 261 5.32 -8.28 17.56
N ALA A 262 5.04 -8.35 18.85
CA ALA A 262 4.31 -9.48 19.43
C ALA A 262 2.86 -9.51 18.93
N GLY A 263 2.21 -8.35 18.81
CA GLY A 263 0.88 -8.22 18.25
C GLY A 263 0.83 -8.57 16.76
N TYR A 264 1.80 -8.13 15.97
CA TYR A 264 1.90 -8.53 14.55
C TYR A 264 2.09 -10.03 14.39
N ALA A 265 2.99 -10.65 15.19
CA ALA A 265 3.19 -12.10 15.14
C ALA A 265 1.90 -12.87 15.49
N GLN A 266 1.11 -12.39 16.45
CA GLN A 266 -0.18 -12.97 16.82
C GLN A 266 -1.21 -12.85 15.68
N GLU A 267 -1.36 -11.68 15.06
CA GLU A 267 -2.30 -11.47 13.95
C GLU A 267 -1.90 -12.30 12.72
N ILE A 268 -0.61 -12.36 12.38
CA ILE A 268 -0.09 -13.20 11.29
C ILE A 268 -0.39 -14.67 11.56
N ALA A 269 -0.13 -15.16 12.78
CA ALA A 269 -0.40 -16.55 13.15
C ALA A 269 -1.90 -16.86 13.10
N TRP A 270 -2.75 -15.94 13.59
CA TRP A 270 -4.21 -16.07 13.53
C TRP A 270 -4.71 -16.18 12.08
N LEU A 271 -4.26 -15.28 11.19
CA LEU A 271 -4.65 -15.32 9.78
C LEU A 271 -4.16 -16.60 9.07
N ARG A 272 -2.95 -17.09 9.39
CA ARG A 272 -2.44 -18.35 8.84
C ARG A 272 -3.27 -19.54 9.29
N ALA A 273 -3.64 -19.59 10.58
CA ALA A 273 -4.53 -20.63 11.09
C ALA A 273 -5.91 -20.60 10.43
N ALA A 274 -6.40 -19.40 10.11
CA ALA A 274 -7.67 -19.21 9.41
C ALA A 274 -7.63 -19.65 7.93
N GLN A 275 -6.47 -19.93 7.31
CA GLN A 275 -6.41 -20.44 5.92
C GLN A 275 -6.71 -21.93 5.83
N ASN A 276 -6.65 -22.66 6.92
CA ASN A 276 -7.01 -24.08 7.01
C ASN A 276 -8.52 -24.19 7.26
#